data_f870dc7a468caaf8480f9c042267a780
#
_entry.id   f870dc7a468caaf8480f9c042267a780
#
_cell.length_a   1.000
_cell.length_b   1.000
_cell.length_c   1.000
_cell.angle_alpha   90.00
_cell.angle_beta   90.00
_cell.angle_gamma   90.00
#
_symmetry.space_group_name_H-M   'P 1'
#
loop_
_entity.id
_entity.type
_entity.pdbx_description
1 polymer ?
#
loop_
_entity_poly.entity_id
_entity_poly.type
_entity_poly.pdbx_seq_one_letter_code
_entity_poly.pdbx_strand_id
1 'polypeptide(L)'
;MRLTVLGCSGSTPGPGAPSSGYLLEAGDFALAVELGNGTLAELQLVRDPFTLDGLLFSHLHPDHCADFSALTVLRRWHPAPPVDPSFHRLPVYAPKEAPTRFAAADAPGQAELAETDLSDVYDFQPLAPGVREIGPFTVTAVEVDHPTETYGFRFTLGGRTLAYTADTGVCDALDELAAGADTLLGEASWTHRADRPSGVHLSGRQLGELATRASVGRLLITHVAPWTDPQVVLAEARETFTGETELVVKGATYTL
;
A
#
# COMPACT_ATOMS: atom_id res chain seq x y z
N MET A 1 -7.26 15.53 0.61
CA MET A 1 -6.89 14.36 -0.19
C MET A 1 -8.01 13.33 -0.16
N ARG A 2 -8.04 12.40 -1.13
CA ARG A 2 -9.05 11.35 -1.23
C ARG A 2 -8.35 9.99 -1.31
N LEU A 3 -8.77 9.06 -0.49
CA LEU A 3 -8.30 7.66 -0.49
C LEU A 3 -9.42 6.77 -1.02
N THR A 4 -9.15 5.98 -2.06
CA THR A 4 -10.05 4.93 -2.55
C THR A 4 -9.41 3.57 -2.32
N VAL A 5 -10.13 2.64 -1.70
CA VAL A 5 -9.66 1.29 -1.41
C VAL A 5 -9.90 0.39 -2.63
N LEU A 6 -8.83 -0.05 -3.29
CA LEU A 6 -8.89 -0.99 -4.42
C LEU A 6 -8.92 -2.43 -3.93
N GLY A 7 -8.25 -2.70 -2.80
CA GLY A 7 -8.21 -3.98 -2.13
C GLY A 7 -7.63 -3.87 -0.73
N CYS A 8 -8.00 -4.81 0.14
CA CYS A 8 -7.65 -4.76 1.57
C CYS A 8 -7.51 -6.15 2.21
N SER A 9 -7.46 -7.22 1.40
CA SER A 9 -7.21 -8.57 1.90
C SER A 9 -5.72 -8.76 2.17
N GLY A 10 -5.36 -9.26 3.35
CA GLY A 10 -3.98 -9.51 3.75
C GLY A 10 -3.45 -10.86 3.29
N SER A 11 -2.15 -10.96 3.03
CA SER A 11 -1.39 -12.14 2.64
C SER A 11 -1.81 -12.79 1.30
N THR A 12 -3.07 -12.72 0.94
CA THR A 12 -3.62 -13.30 -0.31
C THR A 12 -4.99 -12.71 -0.60
N PRO A 13 -5.42 -12.68 -1.88
CA PRO A 13 -6.79 -12.28 -2.17
C PRO A 13 -7.79 -13.31 -1.64
N GLY A 14 -8.93 -12.84 -1.15
CA GLY A 14 -10.09 -13.67 -0.80
C GLY A 14 -11.17 -13.65 -1.89
N PRO A 15 -12.28 -14.43 -1.73
CA PRO A 15 -13.40 -14.38 -2.65
C PRO A 15 -13.99 -12.97 -2.78
N GLY A 16 -13.85 -12.35 -3.96
CA GLY A 16 -14.30 -10.98 -4.21
C GLY A 16 -13.53 -9.88 -3.45
N ALA A 17 -12.42 -10.23 -2.81
CA ALA A 17 -11.58 -9.34 -2.01
C ALA A 17 -10.16 -9.31 -2.56
N PRO A 18 -9.78 -8.34 -3.38
CA PRO A 18 -8.41 -8.11 -3.82
C PRO A 18 -7.47 -7.88 -2.65
N SER A 19 -6.19 -8.18 -2.86
CA SER A 19 -5.12 -7.89 -1.89
C SER A 19 -4.89 -6.39 -1.72
N SER A 20 -3.82 -5.98 -1.06
CA SER A 20 -3.56 -4.58 -0.73
C SER A 20 -3.42 -3.69 -1.97
N GLY A 21 -4.19 -2.63 -2.02
CA GLY A 21 -4.08 -1.59 -3.05
C GLY A 21 -4.99 -0.40 -2.77
N TYR A 22 -4.44 0.79 -2.96
CA TYR A 22 -5.13 2.05 -2.64
C TYR A 22 -4.83 3.09 -3.71
N LEU A 23 -5.79 3.95 -3.99
CA LEU A 23 -5.61 5.12 -4.84
C LEU A 23 -5.68 6.38 -3.97
N LEU A 24 -4.60 7.14 -3.91
CA LEU A 24 -4.52 8.41 -3.19
C LEU A 24 -4.52 9.56 -4.20
N GLU A 25 -5.48 10.48 -4.07
CA GLU A 25 -5.70 11.55 -5.03
C GLU A 25 -5.72 12.93 -4.38
N ALA A 26 -5.20 13.94 -5.12
CA ALA A 26 -5.28 15.34 -4.77
C ALA A 26 -5.41 16.20 -6.04
N GLY A 27 -6.58 16.78 -6.26
CA GLY A 27 -6.88 17.40 -7.55
C GLY A 27 -6.80 16.37 -8.68
N ASP A 28 -6.01 16.66 -9.70
CA ASP A 28 -5.79 15.75 -10.84
C ASP A 28 -4.70 14.71 -10.58
N PHE A 29 -3.86 14.91 -9.56
CA PHE A 29 -2.76 14.00 -9.21
C PHE A 29 -3.27 12.69 -8.61
N ALA A 30 -2.77 11.55 -9.08
CA ALA A 30 -3.16 10.22 -8.66
C ALA A 30 -1.94 9.31 -8.42
N LEU A 31 -1.81 8.86 -7.18
CA LEU A 31 -0.80 7.93 -6.72
C LEU A 31 -1.46 6.59 -6.37
N ALA A 32 -1.09 5.50 -7.05
CA ALA A 32 -1.46 4.18 -6.59
C ALA A 32 -0.46 3.73 -5.53
N VAL A 33 -0.97 3.35 -4.36
CA VAL A 33 -0.19 2.82 -3.23
C VAL A 33 -0.52 1.34 -3.15
N GLU A 34 0.47 0.49 -3.34
CA GLU A 34 0.36 -0.95 -3.56
C GLU A 34 -0.42 -1.32 -4.83
N LEU A 35 -0.12 -2.50 -5.36
CA LEU A 35 -0.80 -3.07 -6.51
C LEU A 35 -0.85 -4.61 -6.37
N GLY A 36 -1.47 -5.07 -5.27
CA GLY A 36 -1.64 -6.49 -4.98
C GLY A 36 -2.62 -7.18 -5.91
N ASN A 37 -2.75 -8.49 -5.78
CA ASN A 37 -3.58 -9.32 -6.65
C ASN A 37 -5.02 -8.81 -6.78
N GLY A 38 -5.45 -8.52 -8.00
CA GLY A 38 -6.80 -8.08 -8.36
C GLY A 38 -7.05 -6.59 -8.27
N THR A 39 -6.11 -5.80 -7.75
CA THR A 39 -6.28 -4.35 -7.56
C THR A 39 -6.21 -3.55 -8.86
N LEU A 40 -5.49 -4.03 -9.89
CA LEU A 40 -5.50 -3.40 -11.20
C LEU A 40 -6.89 -3.43 -11.86
N ALA A 41 -7.63 -4.53 -11.69
CA ALA A 41 -9.00 -4.61 -12.19
C ALA A 41 -9.92 -3.59 -11.49
N GLU A 42 -9.78 -3.44 -10.18
CA GLU A 42 -10.55 -2.44 -9.40
C GLU A 42 -10.11 -1.00 -9.72
N LEU A 43 -8.82 -0.78 -9.96
CA LEU A 43 -8.32 0.53 -10.41
C LEU A 43 -8.99 0.97 -11.71
N GLN A 44 -9.12 0.07 -12.68
CA GLN A 44 -9.76 0.36 -13.98
C GLN A 44 -11.26 0.71 -13.87
N LEU A 45 -11.93 0.35 -12.78
CA LEU A 45 -13.31 0.76 -12.53
C LEU A 45 -13.43 2.23 -12.09
N VAL A 46 -12.39 2.80 -11.52
CA VAL A 46 -12.41 4.14 -10.92
C VAL A 46 -11.49 5.14 -11.62
N ARG A 47 -10.47 4.66 -12.32
CA ARG A 47 -9.50 5.50 -13.03
C ARG A 47 -8.82 4.75 -14.17
N ASP A 48 -8.54 5.44 -15.27
CA ASP A 48 -7.68 4.92 -16.33
C ASP A 48 -6.24 4.78 -15.81
N PRO A 49 -5.62 3.57 -15.83
CA PRO A 49 -4.25 3.37 -15.36
C PRO A 49 -3.18 4.19 -16.09
N PHE A 50 -3.46 4.67 -17.32
CA PHE A 50 -2.57 5.57 -18.04
C PHE A 50 -2.53 6.99 -17.45
N THR A 51 -3.47 7.33 -16.58
CA THR A 51 -3.54 8.65 -15.92
C THR A 51 -2.98 8.63 -14.49
N LEU A 52 -2.29 7.57 -14.11
CA LEU A 52 -1.52 7.55 -12.87
C LEU A 52 -0.26 8.42 -13.00
N ASP A 53 0.03 9.17 -11.94
CA ASP A 53 1.24 10.01 -11.82
C ASP A 53 2.37 9.30 -11.08
N GLY A 54 2.08 8.19 -10.42
CA GLY A 54 3.08 7.36 -9.75
C GLY A 54 2.52 6.09 -9.14
N LEU A 55 3.44 5.17 -8.82
CA LEU A 55 3.22 3.99 -8.01
C LEU A 55 4.10 4.07 -6.77
N LEU A 56 3.60 3.63 -5.63
CA LEU A 56 4.34 3.58 -4.37
C LEU A 56 4.14 2.20 -3.74
N PHE A 57 5.23 1.46 -3.56
CA PHE A 57 5.22 0.14 -2.94
C PHE A 57 5.92 0.18 -1.59
N SER A 58 5.26 -0.31 -0.55
CA SER A 58 5.86 -0.43 0.77
C SER A 58 6.95 -1.51 0.79
N HIS A 59 6.67 -2.65 0.17
CA HIS A 59 7.57 -3.79 0.03
C HIS A 59 7.15 -4.65 -1.17
N LEU A 60 7.84 -5.80 -1.37
CA LEU A 60 7.71 -6.56 -2.62
C LEU A 60 7.09 -7.96 -2.43
N HIS A 61 6.30 -8.19 -1.37
CA HIS A 61 5.48 -9.38 -1.28
C HIS A 61 4.39 -9.39 -2.37
N PRO A 62 4.01 -10.56 -2.89
CA PRO A 62 3.07 -10.64 -4.02
C PRO A 62 1.71 -9.99 -3.77
N ASP A 63 1.18 -10.06 -2.57
CA ASP A 63 -0.10 -9.45 -2.20
C ASP A 63 -0.07 -7.92 -2.12
N HIS A 64 1.11 -7.31 -2.32
CA HIS A 64 1.29 -5.86 -2.48
C HIS A 64 1.69 -5.45 -3.90
N CYS A 65 2.19 -6.37 -4.74
CA CYS A 65 2.76 -5.97 -6.03
C CYS A 65 2.47 -6.90 -7.22
N ALA A 66 1.71 -7.97 -7.06
CA ALA A 66 1.56 -8.97 -8.13
C ALA A 66 0.93 -8.41 -9.42
N ASP A 67 0.00 -7.46 -9.32
CA ASP A 67 -0.64 -6.86 -10.50
C ASP A 67 0.27 -5.88 -11.26
N PHE A 68 1.49 -5.62 -10.76
CA PHE A 68 2.48 -4.83 -11.47
C PHE A 68 2.83 -5.45 -12.84
N SER A 69 2.95 -6.78 -12.92
CA SER A 69 3.19 -7.47 -14.21
C SER A 69 2.02 -7.26 -15.19
N ALA A 70 0.77 -7.30 -14.70
CA ALA A 70 -0.40 -7.03 -15.54
C ALA A 70 -0.44 -5.56 -16.00
N LEU A 71 -0.07 -4.61 -15.13
CA LEU A 71 0.07 -3.21 -15.50
C LEU A 71 1.19 -3.00 -16.53
N THR A 72 2.29 -3.75 -16.42
CA THR A 72 3.38 -3.73 -17.42
C THR A 72 2.88 -4.16 -18.79
N VAL A 73 2.11 -5.24 -18.87
CA VAL A 73 1.47 -5.68 -20.13
C VAL A 73 0.56 -4.58 -20.69
N LEU A 74 -0.29 -3.99 -19.84
CA LEU A 74 -1.19 -2.91 -20.24
C LEU A 74 -0.41 -1.71 -20.81
N ARG A 75 0.62 -1.25 -20.11
CA ARG A 75 1.40 -0.06 -20.54
C ARG A 75 2.25 -0.32 -21.77
N ARG A 76 2.87 -1.50 -21.87
CA ARG A 76 3.83 -1.83 -22.95
C ARG A 76 3.16 -2.28 -24.23
N TRP A 77 2.03 -2.99 -24.13
CA TRP A 77 1.42 -3.71 -25.24
C TRP A 77 0.01 -3.25 -25.60
N HIS A 78 -0.49 -2.17 -25.00
CA HIS A 78 -1.81 -1.64 -25.39
C HIS A 78 -1.78 -1.20 -26.86
N PRO A 79 -2.73 -1.68 -27.71
CA PRO A 79 -2.67 -1.43 -29.16
C PRO A 79 -2.87 0.05 -29.55
N ALA A 80 -3.46 0.85 -28.66
CA ALA A 80 -3.70 2.27 -28.85
C ALA A 80 -3.61 3.00 -27.49
N PRO A 81 -2.40 3.14 -26.91
CA PRO A 81 -2.26 3.80 -25.62
C PRO A 81 -2.60 5.29 -25.75
N PRO A 82 -3.27 5.90 -24.79
CA PRO A 82 -3.62 7.33 -24.83
C PRO A 82 -2.39 8.25 -24.77
N VAL A 83 -1.30 7.75 -24.20
CA VAL A 83 0.02 8.39 -24.16
C VAL A 83 1.08 7.33 -24.46
N ASP A 84 2.16 7.72 -25.14
CA ASP A 84 3.28 6.81 -25.38
C ASP A 84 4.07 6.61 -24.06
N PRO A 85 4.09 5.39 -23.52
CA PRO A 85 4.72 5.14 -22.21
C PRO A 85 6.24 5.37 -22.22
N SER A 86 6.90 5.28 -23.36
CA SER A 86 8.34 5.53 -23.48
C SER A 86 8.72 7.00 -23.29
N PHE A 87 7.80 7.92 -23.60
CA PHE A 87 7.95 9.35 -23.34
C PHE A 87 7.37 9.79 -22.00
N HIS A 88 6.45 8.97 -21.43
CA HIS A 88 5.77 9.23 -20.16
C HIS A 88 5.94 8.02 -19.23
N ARG A 89 7.21 7.73 -18.90
CA ARG A 89 7.52 6.65 -17.94
C ARG A 89 6.89 6.94 -16.59
N LEU A 90 6.22 5.93 -16.04
CA LEU A 90 5.55 6.08 -14.76
C LEU A 90 6.57 5.99 -13.62
N PRO A 91 6.67 6.99 -12.73
CA PRO A 91 7.50 6.90 -11.54
C PRO A 91 7.06 5.75 -10.63
N VAL A 92 8.01 4.94 -10.17
CA VAL A 92 7.80 3.81 -9.26
C VAL A 92 8.68 4.00 -8.04
N TYR A 93 8.10 4.41 -6.94
CA TYR A 93 8.75 4.54 -5.65
C TYR A 93 8.65 3.20 -4.92
N ALA A 94 9.76 2.52 -4.69
CA ALA A 94 9.76 1.16 -4.16
C ALA A 94 11.09 0.82 -3.47
N PRO A 95 11.16 -0.28 -2.70
CA PRO A 95 12.43 -0.83 -2.22
C PRO A 95 13.45 -0.97 -3.35
N LYS A 96 14.73 -0.86 -3.01
CA LYS A 96 15.83 -0.79 -4.00
C LYS A 96 15.89 -1.99 -4.95
N GLU A 97 15.36 -3.14 -4.55
CA GLU A 97 15.35 -4.37 -5.35
C GLU A 97 14.18 -4.46 -6.35
N ALA A 98 13.27 -3.49 -6.35
CA ALA A 98 12.08 -3.50 -7.20
C ALA A 98 12.39 -3.70 -8.70
N PRO A 99 13.39 -3.03 -9.32
CA PRO A 99 13.67 -3.24 -10.74
C PRO A 99 13.98 -4.72 -11.06
N THR A 100 14.84 -5.35 -10.27
CA THR A 100 15.22 -6.75 -10.45
C THR A 100 14.06 -7.70 -10.16
N ARG A 101 13.31 -7.42 -9.08
CA ARG A 101 12.16 -8.25 -8.68
C ARG A 101 11.04 -8.21 -9.72
N PHE A 102 10.75 -7.04 -10.27
CA PHE A 102 9.72 -6.88 -11.28
C PHE A 102 10.16 -7.40 -12.64
N ALA A 103 11.41 -7.20 -13.04
CA ALA A 103 11.97 -7.83 -14.23
C ALA A 103 11.88 -9.37 -14.16
N ALA A 104 12.19 -9.95 -12.99
CA ALA A 104 12.07 -11.39 -12.79
C ALA A 104 10.61 -11.91 -12.85
N ALA A 105 9.64 -11.07 -12.48
CA ALA A 105 8.22 -11.42 -12.59
C ALA A 105 7.66 -11.25 -14.02
N ASP A 106 8.27 -10.38 -14.85
CA ASP A 106 7.87 -10.11 -16.23
C ASP A 106 8.57 -11.02 -17.25
N ALA A 107 9.80 -11.48 -16.95
CA ALA A 107 10.58 -12.33 -17.83
C ALA A 107 9.85 -13.66 -18.12
N PRO A 108 9.69 -14.05 -19.41
CA PRO A 108 9.00 -15.30 -19.77
C PRO A 108 9.74 -16.55 -19.28
N GLY A 109 11.05 -16.45 -19.06
CA GLY A 109 11.88 -17.56 -18.60
C GLY A 109 13.25 -17.11 -18.11
N GLN A 110 14.02 -18.09 -17.62
CA GLN A 110 15.36 -17.82 -17.05
C GLN A 110 16.36 -17.27 -18.09
N ALA A 111 16.19 -17.63 -19.35
CA ALA A 111 17.08 -17.18 -20.42
C ALA A 111 16.93 -15.68 -20.72
N GLU A 112 15.69 -15.18 -20.62
CA GLU A 112 15.34 -13.80 -20.94
C GLU A 112 15.50 -12.85 -19.74
N LEU A 113 15.68 -13.39 -18.54
CA LEU A 113 15.77 -12.60 -17.30
C LEU A 113 16.88 -11.52 -17.37
N ALA A 114 18.05 -11.88 -17.92
CA ALA A 114 19.19 -10.95 -18.02
C ALA A 114 18.96 -9.80 -19.02
N GLU A 115 18.02 -9.97 -19.94
CA GLU A 115 17.67 -9.01 -20.99
C GLU A 115 16.38 -8.25 -20.67
N THR A 116 15.64 -8.68 -19.64
CA THR A 116 14.38 -8.03 -19.26
C THR A 116 14.66 -6.73 -18.51
N ASP A 117 14.32 -5.63 -19.14
CA ASP A 117 14.40 -4.27 -18.60
C ASP A 117 13.04 -3.59 -18.70
N LEU A 118 12.60 -2.96 -17.62
CA LEU A 118 11.33 -2.26 -17.53
C LEU A 118 11.51 -0.73 -17.55
N SER A 119 12.74 -0.25 -17.74
CA SER A 119 13.05 1.19 -17.76
C SER A 119 12.50 1.92 -18.99
N ASP A 120 12.01 1.19 -19.99
CA ASP A 120 11.28 1.73 -21.14
C ASP A 120 9.91 2.32 -20.77
N VAL A 121 9.25 1.77 -19.75
CA VAL A 121 7.89 2.19 -19.32
C VAL A 121 7.84 2.73 -17.89
N TYR A 122 8.88 2.51 -17.06
CA TYR A 122 8.94 2.93 -15.66
C TYR A 122 10.21 3.73 -15.35
N ASP A 123 10.07 4.65 -14.38
CA ASP A 123 11.18 5.37 -13.76
C ASP A 123 11.29 4.95 -12.30
N PHE A 124 12.18 4.00 -12.00
CA PHE A 124 12.33 3.46 -10.65
C PHE A 124 13.07 4.42 -9.73
N GLN A 125 12.43 4.78 -8.64
CA GLN A 125 12.89 5.69 -7.60
C GLN A 125 13.06 4.92 -6.27
N PRO A 126 14.27 4.49 -5.91
CA PRO A 126 14.47 3.69 -4.70
C PRO A 126 14.05 4.48 -3.44
N LEU A 127 13.38 3.77 -2.54
CA LEU A 127 13.00 4.30 -1.23
C LEU A 127 14.19 4.26 -0.27
N ALA A 128 14.15 5.16 0.68
CA ALA A 128 14.97 5.20 1.88
C ALA A 128 14.17 5.95 2.96
N PRO A 129 14.45 5.71 4.25
CA PRO A 129 13.85 6.49 5.31
C PRO A 129 14.10 8.00 5.11
N GLY A 130 13.08 8.82 5.36
CA GLY A 130 13.15 10.28 5.22
C GLY A 130 11.97 10.87 4.49
N VAL A 131 12.08 12.15 4.16
CA VAL A 131 11.02 12.96 3.56
C VAL A 131 11.30 13.21 2.09
N ARG A 132 10.27 13.10 1.24
CA ARG A 132 10.31 13.50 -0.17
C ARG A 132 8.98 14.07 -0.62
N GLU A 133 9.01 14.85 -1.68
CA GLU A 133 7.81 15.31 -2.36
C GLU A 133 7.43 14.31 -3.46
N ILE A 134 6.15 13.86 -3.45
CA ILE A 134 5.56 13.05 -4.53
C ILE A 134 4.30 13.77 -4.99
N GLY A 135 4.41 14.44 -6.12
CA GLY A 135 3.35 15.35 -6.59
C GLY A 135 3.03 16.41 -5.55
N PRO A 136 1.77 16.55 -5.12
CA PRO A 136 1.36 17.54 -4.12
C PRO A 136 1.57 17.07 -2.66
N PHE A 137 2.01 15.82 -2.45
CA PHE A 137 2.16 15.23 -1.13
C PHE A 137 3.59 15.38 -0.61
N THR A 138 3.73 15.83 0.62
CA THR A 138 4.94 15.58 1.41
C THR A 138 4.82 14.17 2.00
N VAL A 139 5.71 13.26 1.59
CA VAL A 139 5.70 11.85 1.99
C VAL A 139 6.90 11.55 2.87
N THR A 140 6.66 11.11 4.10
CA THR A 140 7.69 10.56 4.98
C THR A 140 7.65 9.05 4.90
N ALA A 141 8.76 8.42 4.53
CA ALA A 141 8.95 6.97 4.58
C ALA A 141 9.70 6.60 5.86
N VAL A 142 9.21 5.60 6.57
CA VAL A 142 9.81 5.08 7.81
C VAL A 142 9.96 3.58 7.65
N GLU A 143 11.15 3.04 7.89
CA GLU A 143 11.37 1.59 7.87
C GLU A 143 10.69 0.95 9.08
N VAL A 144 9.92 -0.13 8.83
CA VAL A 144 9.11 -0.83 9.83
C VAL A 144 9.57 -2.28 10.00
N ASP A 145 9.11 -2.95 11.06
CA ASP A 145 9.56 -4.31 11.41
C ASP A 145 8.78 -5.38 10.62
N HIS A 146 9.39 -5.82 9.52
CA HIS A 146 8.86 -6.88 8.65
C HIS A 146 10.00 -7.73 8.09
N PRO A 147 9.78 -9.03 7.70
CA PRO A 147 10.85 -9.91 7.21
C PRO A 147 11.63 -9.43 5.98
N THR A 148 11.12 -8.46 5.24
CA THR A 148 11.77 -7.85 4.07
C THR A 148 11.89 -6.34 4.26
N GLU A 149 12.71 -5.65 3.45
CA GLU A 149 12.78 -4.20 3.39
C GLU A 149 11.37 -3.62 3.17
N THR A 150 10.82 -2.96 4.21
CA THR A 150 9.43 -2.49 4.24
C THR A 150 9.34 -1.10 4.83
N TYR A 151 8.53 -0.25 4.21
CA TYR A 151 8.32 1.13 4.63
C TYR A 151 6.84 1.41 4.93
N GLY A 152 6.57 1.99 6.09
CA GLY A 152 5.34 2.71 6.34
C GLY A 152 5.43 4.14 5.78
N PHE A 153 4.29 4.75 5.48
CA PHE A 153 4.23 6.08 4.85
C PHE A 153 3.33 7.04 5.62
N ARG A 154 3.80 8.28 5.71
CA ARG A 154 3.02 9.41 6.20
C ARG A 154 2.85 10.41 5.07
N PHE A 155 1.63 10.61 4.61
CA PHE A 155 1.26 11.58 3.57
C PHE A 155 0.70 12.84 4.22
N THR A 156 1.26 13.99 3.86
CA THR A 156 0.77 15.28 4.35
C THR A 156 0.39 16.18 3.18
N LEU A 157 -0.80 16.78 3.25
CA LEU A 157 -1.30 17.75 2.27
C LEU A 157 -2.24 18.76 2.95
N GLY A 158 -1.93 20.06 2.84
CA GLY A 158 -2.78 21.13 3.37
C GLY A 158 -3.04 21.05 4.87
N GLY A 159 -2.08 20.53 5.64
CA GLY A 159 -2.19 20.35 7.08
C GLY A 159 -2.97 19.09 7.50
N ARG A 160 -3.40 18.26 6.56
CA ARG A 160 -4.03 16.96 6.81
C ARG A 160 -3.02 15.84 6.63
N THR A 161 -3.16 14.78 7.44
CA THR A 161 -2.21 13.66 7.49
C THR A 161 -2.92 12.32 7.43
N LEU A 162 -2.48 11.48 6.47
CA LEU A 162 -2.76 10.05 6.41
C LEU A 162 -1.46 9.31 6.77
N ALA A 163 -1.49 8.43 7.77
CA ALA A 163 -0.43 7.46 8.01
C ALA A 163 -0.87 6.07 7.51
N TYR A 164 0.01 5.36 6.83
CA TYR A 164 -0.18 3.98 6.39
C TYR A 164 0.95 3.12 6.96
N THR A 165 0.59 2.11 7.75
CA THR A 165 1.59 1.26 8.43
C THR A 165 2.37 0.37 7.49
N ALA A 166 1.80 0.01 6.33
CA ALA A 166 2.21 -1.20 5.58
C ALA A 166 2.16 -2.44 6.47
N ASP A 167 2.77 -3.55 6.03
CA ASP A 167 2.90 -4.77 6.83
C ASP A 167 4.00 -4.60 7.86
N THR A 168 3.69 -4.89 9.13
CA THR A 168 4.64 -4.66 10.21
C THR A 168 4.28 -5.40 11.49
N GLY A 169 5.28 -5.84 12.24
CA GLY A 169 5.14 -6.12 13.65
C GLY A 169 5.12 -4.84 14.50
N VAL A 170 5.04 -5.02 15.81
CA VAL A 170 5.14 -3.88 16.75
C VAL A 170 6.57 -3.37 16.77
N CYS A 171 6.77 -2.09 16.42
CA CYS A 171 8.07 -1.42 16.47
C CYS A 171 7.92 0.07 16.83
N ASP A 172 9.00 0.67 17.34
CA ASP A 172 9.02 2.08 17.79
C ASP A 172 8.78 3.06 16.61
N ALA A 173 9.16 2.68 15.40
CA ALA A 173 8.99 3.49 14.20
C ALA A 173 7.52 3.83 13.92
N LEU A 174 6.58 2.98 14.32
CA LEU A 174 5.15 3.21 14.17
C LEU A 174 4.64 4.37 15.02
N ASP A 175 5.24 4.62 16.18
CA ASP A 175 4.82 5.72 17.06
C ASP A 175 5.13 7.08 16.39
N GLU A 176 6.29 7.22 15.72
CA GLU A 176 6.63 8.42 14.94
C GLU A 176 5.75 8.54 13.68
N LEU A 177 5.58 7.43 12.96
CA LEU A 177 4.76 7.38 11.74
C LEU A 177 3.33 7.85 11.98
N ALA A 178 2.70 7.34 13.05
CA ALA A 178 1.30 7.59 13.35
C ALA A 178 1.05 8.85 14.19
N ALA A 179 2.08 9.48 14.76
CA ALA A 179 1.95 10.60 15.71
C ALA A 179 1.00 11.70 15.23
N GLY A 180 -0.16 11.85 15.91
CA GLY A 180 -1.16 12.87 15.64
C GLY A 180 -1.75 12.83 14.21
N ALA A 181 -1.71 11.68 13.53
CA ALA A 181 -2.31 11.57 12.20
C ALA A 181 -3.82 11.77 12.24
N ASP A 182 -4.38 12.54 11.29
CA ASP A 182 -5.84 12.68 11.17
C ASP A 182 -6.49 11.32 10.88
N THR A 183 -5.82 10.48 10.08
CA THR A 183 -6.26 9.12 9.78
C THR A 183 -5.06 8.17 9.78
N LEU A 184 -5.21 7.04 10.46
CA LEU A 184 -4.30 5.90 10.39
C LEU A 184 -4.96 4.79 9.58
N LEU A 185 -4.39 4.44 8.43
CA LEU A 185 -4.68 3.22 7.68
C LEU A 185 -3.70 2.16 8.17
N GLY A 186 -4.17 1.26 9.03
CA GLY A 186 -3.31 0.30 9.71
C GLY A 186 -3.64 -1.14 9.37
N GLU A 187 -2.61 -1.95 9.18
CA GLU A 187 -2.76 -3.37 9.00
C GLU A 187 -3.17 -4.08 10.30
N ALA A 188 -3.99 -5.11 10.20
CA ALA A 188 -4.22 -6.06 11.28
C ALA A 188 -4.58 -7.44 10.72
N SER A 189 -3.56 -8.23 10.37
CA SER A 189 -3.75 -9.49 9.65
C SER A 189 -4.43 -10.58 10.48
N TRP A 190 -4.34 -10.51 11.81
CA TRP A 190 -4.84 -11.56 12.69
C TRP A 190 -5.44 -11.07 14.02
N THR A 191 -6.15 -11.98 14.68
CA THR A 191 -6.62 -11.77 16.05
C THR A 191 -5.46 -11.86 17.05
N HIS A 192 -5.58 -11.16 18.16
CA HIS A 192 -4.54 -11.09 19.18
C HIS A 192 -4.37 -12.42 19.93
N ARG A 193 -3.13 -12.95 19.92
CA ARG A 193 -2.75 -14.17 20.62
C ARG A 193 -1.27 -14.10 21.00
N ALA A 194 -0.92 -14.68 22.14
CA ALA A 194 0.46 -14.69 22.64
C ALA A 194 1.42 -15.54 21.80
N ASP A 195 0.91 -16.47 20.99
CA ASP A 195 1.69 -17.36 20.13
C ASP A 195 1.88 -16.83 18.69
N ARG A 196 1.48 -15.60 18.40
CA ARG A 196 1.73 -14.96 17.11
C ARG A 196 3.22 -14.61 16.95
N PRO A 197 3.80 -14.81 15.77
CA PRO A 197 5.18 -14.41 15.53
C PRO A 197 5.33 -12.88 15.65
N SER A 198 6.44 -12.45 16.25
CA SER A 198 6.83 -11.03 16.27
C SER A 198 7.44 -10.62 14.93
N GLY A 199 7.43 -9.31 14.63
CA GLY A 199 8.10 -8.77 13.44
C GLY A 199 7.45 -9.15 12.11
N VAL A 200 6.16 -9.46 12.09
CA VAL A 200 5.45 -9.87 10.87
C VAL A 200 4.20 -9.04 10.65
N HIS A 201 3.23 -9.12 11.57
CA HIS A 201 1.97 -8.39 11.48
C HIS A 201 1.46 -7.94 12.85
N LEU A 202 0.52 -6.98 12.83
CA LEU A 202 -0.23 -6.54 13.99
C LEU A 202 -1.51 -7.38 14.17
N SER A 203 -1.99 -7.42 15.42
CA SER A 203 -3.36 -7.79 15.74
C SER A 203 -4.25 -6.56 15.86
N GLY A 204 -5.57 -6.75 15.86
CA GLY A 204 -6.52 -5.66 16.09
C GLY A 204 -6.24 -4.90 17.38
N ARG A 205 -5.91 -5.60 18.48
CA ARG A 205 -5.54 -5.00 19.77
C ARG A 205 -4.29 -4.13 19.66
N GLN A 206 -3.22 -4.65 19.07
CA GLN A 206 -1.94 -3.91 18.92
C GLN A 206 -2.10 -2.66 18.06
N LEU A 207 -2.92 -2.74 17.00
CA LEU A 207 -3.23 -1.59 16.16
C LEU A 207 -4.04 -0.53 16.92
N GLY A 208 -5.03 -0.93 17.72
CA GLY A 208 -5.79 -0.01 18.57
C GLY A 208 -4.92 0.64 19.67
N GLU A 209 -3.98 -0.11 20.25
CA GLU A 209 -2.98 0.41 21.19
C GLU A 209 -2.07 1.47 20.51
N LEU A 210 -1.60 1.21 19.28
CA LEU A 210 -0.86 2.19 18.49
C LEU A 210 -1.68 3.46 18.24
N ALA A 211 -2.93 3.31 17.78
CA ALA A 211 -3.82 4.44 17.49
C ALA A 211 -4.03 5.33 18.73
N THR A 212 -4.13 4.71 19.91
CA THR A 212 -4.27 5.42 21.19
C THR A 212 -2.99 6.15 21.58
N ARG A 213 -1.84 5.47 21.57
CA ARG A 213 -0.54 6.08 21.92
C ARG A 213 -0.20 7.24 21.00
N ALA A 214 -0.43 7.06 19.70
CA ALA A 214 -0.16 8.07 18.67
C ALA A 214 -1.20 9.19 18.62
N SER A 215 -2.31 9.10 19.37
CA SER A 215 -3.39 10.10 19.39
C SER A 215 -3.96 10.37 17.98
N VAL A 216 -4.24 9.33 17.19
CA VAL A 216 -4.79 9.47 15.85
C VAL A 216 -6.26 9.93 15.89
N GLY A 217 -6.71 10.66 14.86
CA GLY A 217 -8.09 11.13 14.78
C GLY A 217 -9.08 10.02 14.42
N ARG A 218 -8.71 9.14 13.48
CA ARG A 218 -9.53 8.01 13.00
C ARG A 218 -8.65 6.81 12.64
N LEU A 219 -9.15 5.61 12.91
CA LEU A 219 -8.50 4.34 12.56
C LEU A 219 -9.27 3.62 11.46
N LEU A 220 -8.60 3.36 10.34
CA LEU A 220 -9.04 2.52 9.23
C LEU A 220 -8.25 1.21 9.27
N ILE A 221 -8.92 0.08 9.50
CA ILE A 221 -8.29 -1.24 9.58
C ILE A 221 -8.28 -1.89 8.21
N THR A 222 -7.12 -2.33 7.76
CA THR A 222 -6.91 -2.99 6.48
C THR A 222 -6.09 -4.27 6.62
N HIS A 223 -5.80 -4.94 5.53
CA HIS A 223 -4.91 -6.10 5.43
C HIS A 223 -5.33 -7.27 6.34
N VAL A 224 -6.64 -7.48 6.52
CA VAL A 224 -7.14 -8.63 7.29
C VAL A 224 -7.07 -9.87 6.40
N ALA A 225 -6.35 -10.91 6.86
CA ALA A 225 -6.22 -12.16 6.11
C ALA A 225 -7.59 -12.84 5.91
N PRO A 226 -7.87 -13.47 4.74
CA PRO A 226 -9.21 -13.99 4.41
C PRO A 226 -9.67 -15.16 5.29
N TRP A 227 -8.77 -15.76 6.06
CA TRP A 227 -9.09 -16.78 7.08
C TRP A 227 -9.24 -16.22 8.49
N THR A 228 -9.14 -14.90 8.66
CA THR A 228 -9.30 -14.20 9.94
C THR A 228 -10.69 -13.57 10.00
N ASP A 229 -11.40 -13.71 11.13
CA ASP A 229 -12.68 -13.04 11.30
C ASP A 229 -12.47 -11.52 11.48
N PRO A 230 -12.86 -10.69 10.50
CA PRO A 230 -12.63 -9.25 10.56
C PRO A 230 -13.39 -8.57 11.70
N GLN A 231 -14.52 -9.12 12.14
CA GLN A 231 -15.30 -8.53 13.23
C GLN A 231 -14.61 -8.71 14.58
N VAL A 232 -13.87 -9.81 14.76
CA VAL A 232 -13.05 -10.01 15.96
C VAL A 232 -11.89 -9.02 15.97
N VAL A 233 -11.19 -8.82 14.83
CA VAL A 233 -10.12 -7.82 14.70
C VAL A 233 -10.62 -6.41 15.02
N LEU A 234 -11.79 -6.04 14.48
CA LEU A 234 -12.43 -4.75 14.76
C LEU A 234 -12.78 -4.59 16.25
N ALA A 235 -13.33 -5.63 16.88
CA ALA A 235 -13.65 -5.60 18.29
C ALA A 235 -12.41 -5.42 19.16
N GLU A 236 -11.33 -6.14 18.88
CA GLU A 236 -10.04 -6.00 19.58
C GLU A 236 -9.45 -4.57 19.46
N ALA A 237 -9.52 -3.96 18.27
CA ALA A 237 -9.05 -2.59 18.10
C ALA A 237 -9.88 -1.59 18.92
N ARG A 238 -11.20 -1.78 18.98
CA ARG A 238 -12.12 -0.94 19.76
C ARG A 238 -11.99 -1.10 21.28
N GLU A 239 -11.44 -2.21 21.75
CA GLU A 239 -11.11 -2.37 23.17
C GLU A 239 -10.00 -1.43 23.64
N THR A 240 -9.10 -1.04 22.71
CA THR A 240 -7.89 -0.27 23.03
C THR A 240 -7.87 1.12 22.42
N PHE A 241 -8.75 1.42 21.46
CA PHE A 241 -8.92 2.75 20.87
C PHE A 241 -10.39 3.17 20.86
N THR A 242 -10.72 4.30 21.50
CA THR A 242 -12.10 4.81 21.65
C THR A 242 -12.53 5.77 20.54
N GLY A 243 -11.61 6.11 19.60
CA GLY A 243 -11.91 6.96 18.45
C GLY A 243 -12.70 6.24 17.36
N GLU A 244 -13.03 6.97 16.30
CA GLU A 244 -13.69 6.40 15.12
C GLU A 244 -12.84 5.27 14.54
N THR A 245 -13.42 4.07 14.44
CA THR A 245 -12.73 2.86 13.99
C THR A 245 -13.62 2.05 13.08
N GLU A 246 -13.12 1.73 11.89
CA GLU A 246 -13.82 0.87 10.92
C GLU A 246 -12.86 -0.04 10.13
N LEU A 247 -13.41 -1.15 9.64
CA LEU A 247 -12.77 -1.99 8.63
C LEU A 247 -12.98 -1.35 7.27
N VAL A 248 -11.90 -1.15 6.51
CA VAL A 248 -12.06 -0.71 5.12
C VAL A 248 -12.63 -1.83 4.27
N VAL A 249 -13.36 -1.46 3.24
CA VAL A 249 -13.90 -2.39 2.26
C VAL A 249 -13.52 -1.92 0.85
N LYS A 250 -13.36 -2.87 -0.05
CA LYS A 250 -13.13 -2.61 -1.47
C LYS A 250 -14.17 -1.63 -2.03
N GLY A 251 -13.72 -0.62 -2.77
CA GLY A 251 -14.55 0.42 -3.37
C GLY A 251 -14.90 1.58 -2.43
N ALA A 252 -14.60 1.47 -1.13
CA ALA A 252 -14.82 2.59 -0.21
C ALA A 252 -13.91 3.77 -0.56
N THR A 253 -14.44 4.99 -0.36
CA THR A 253 -13.72 6.24 -0.58
C THR A 253 -13.80 7.12 0.66
N TYR A 254 -12.66 7.66 1.07
CA TYR A 254 -12.52 8.52 2.24
C TYR A 254 -12.00 9.89 1.83
N THR A 255 -12.67 10.94 2.26
CA THR A 255 -12.13 12.31 2.23
C THR A 255 -11.32 12.53 3.50
N LEU A 256 -10.07 12.93 3.35
CA LEU A 256 -9.06 13.06 4.39
C LEU A 256 -8.66 14.52 4.59
#